data_65ff6006b48e0cd04c03259317006795
#
_entry.id   65ff6006b48e0cd04c03259317006795
#
_cell.length_a   1.000
_cell.length_b   1.000
_cell.length_c   1.000
_cell.angle_alpha   90.00
_cell.angle_beta   90.00
_cell.angle_gamma   90.00
#
_symmetry.space_group_name_H-M   'P 1'
#
loop_
_entity.id
_entity.type
_entity.pdbx_description
1 polymer ?
#
loop_
_entity_poly.entity_id
_entity_poly.type
_entity_poly.pdbx_seq_one_letter_code
_entity_poly.pdbx_strand_id
1 'polypeptide(L)'
;MRRPCENGVFRPTAPTQIAMSQVQHRIAPSILSADFARLGEEVKNVIAAGADWIHFDVMDNHYVPNLTFGPMICQALKPHAKKPDGTPVPIDVHLMIQPVDALAGAFIDAGADLVSFHPDASTHVHRSVQAIKAKGAKAGLTFNPGAPLDVLDWLIDDIDLILIMSVNPGFGGQSFIDSALRKIEDARRRIEASGKDIRLEVDGGIKADNIRRVADAGADTFVAGSAIFGKPDYKAVIDQMRAALA
;
A
#
# COMPACT_ATOMS: atom_id res chain seq x y z
N MET A 1 -55.52 1.59 36.83
CA MET A 1 -54.18 2.15 37.19
C MET A 1 -53.19 1.79 36.11
N ARG A 2 -52.79 2.78 35.29
CA ARG A 2 -51.80 2.63 34.21
C ARG A 2 -50.46 3.19 34.74
N ARG A 3 -49.38 2.42 34.66
CA ARG A 3 -48.03 2.88 35.00
C ARG A 3 -47.46 3.75 33.85
N PRO A 4 -46.76 4.84 34.14
CA PRO A 4 -46.14 5.64 33.09
C PRO A 4 -44.90 4.98 32.54
N CYS A 5 -44.69 5.10 31.18
CA CYS A 5 -43.48 4.68 30.51
C CYS A 5 -42.36 5.68 30.84
N GLU A 6 -41.26 5.21 31.41
CA GLU A 6 -40.05 5.99 31.59
C GLU A 6 -39.33 6.14 30.24
N ASN A 7 -39.23 7.39 29.78
CA ASN A 7 -38.44 7.77 28.61
C ASN A 7 -36.93 7.68 28.97
N GLY A 8 -36.30 6.59 28.60
CA GLY A 8 -34.84 6.45 28.64
C GLY A 8 -34.20 7.41 27.62
N VAL A 9 -33.65 8.50 28.12
CA VAL A 9 -32.82 9.43 27.32
C VAL A 9 -31.52 8.71 26.97
N PHE A 10 -31.39 8.33 25.69
CA PHE A 10 -30.14 7.79 25.14
C PHE A 10 -29.09 8.92 25.19
N ARG A 11 -28.15 8.86 26.14
CA ARG A 11 -26.97 9.73 26.14
C ARG A 11 -25.95 9.11 25.19
N PRO A 12 -25.50 9.80 24.13
CA PRO A 12 -24.39 9.33 23.34
C PRO A 12 -23.14 9.33 24.23
N THR A 13 -22.54 8.16 24.39
CA THR A 13 -21.21 8.02 24.97
C THR A 13 -20.21 8.75 24.08
N ALA A 14 -19.43 9.66 24.65
CA ALA A 14 -18.34 10.32 23.96
C ALA A 14 -17.42 9.27 23.34
N PRO A 15 -16.90 9.50 22.11
CA PRO A 15 -15.97 8.57 21.51
C PRO A 15 -14.76 8.43 22.46
N THR A 16 -14.50 7.20 22.87
CA THR A 16 -13.31 6.85 23.63
C THR A 16 -12.13 7.24 22.75
N GLN A 17 -11.33 8.23 23.15
CA GLN A 17 -10.04 8.50 22.56
C GLN A 17 -9.21 7.23 22.74
N ILE A 18 -9.20 6.39 21.69
CA ILE A 18 -8.21 5.32 21.57
C ILE A 18 -6.89 6.05 21.49
N ALA A 19 -6.04 5.87 22.51
CA ALA A 19 -4.68 6.39 22.52
C ALA A 19 -4.08 6.04 21.15
N MET A 20 -3.68 7.04 20.38
CA MET A 20 -2.92 6.85 19.15
C MET A 20 -1.61 6.17 19.57
N SER A 21 -1.59 4.85 19.60
CA SER A 21 -0.34 4.09 19.60
C SER A 21 0.43 4.67 18.42
N GLN A 22 1.68 5.06 18.63
CA GLN A 22 2.50 5.73 17.62
C GLN A 22 2.38 4.95 16.32
N VAL A 23 1.72 5.57 15.33
CA VAL A 23 1.52 4.96 14.01
C VAL A 23 2.90 4.72 13.43
N GLN A 24 3.29 3.47 13.28
CA GLN A 24 4.60 3.14 12.72
C GLN A 24 4.56 3.35 11.21
N HIS A 25 5.07 4.48 10.75
CA HIS A 25 5.17 4.79 9.33
C HIS A 25 6.15 3.85 8.61
N ARG A 26 5.79 3.46 7.37
CA ARG A 26 6.58 2.61 6.50
C ARG A 26 6.98 3.37 5.23
N ILE A 27 8.24 3.23 4.81
CA ILE A 27 8.72 3.71 3.52
C ILE A 27 8.96 2.48 2.65
N ALA A 28 8.26 2.42 1.51
CA ALA A 28 8.27 1.34 0.55
C ALA A 28 8.81 1.83 -0.80
N PRO A 29 10.13 1.76 -1.05
CA PRO A 29 10.68 2.17 -2.34
C PRO A 29 10.16 1.29 -3.48
N SER A 30 9.58 1.93 -4.54
CA SER A 30 9.17 1.24 -5.75
C SER A 30 10.36 1.01 -6.68
N ILE A 31 10.68 -0.26 -6.92
CA ILE A 31 11.77 -0.66 -7.83
C ILE A 31 11.49 -0.35 -9.30
N LEU A 32 10.29 0.10 -9.65
CA LEU A 32 9.97 0.61 -10.98
C LEU A 32 10.93 1.73 -11.42
N SER A 33 11.50 2.46 -10.44
CA SER A 33 12.44 3.57 -10.69
C SER A 33 13.90 3.19 -10.50
N ALA A 34 14.21 1.93 -10.19
CA ALA A 34 15.56 1.43 -9.96
C ALA A 34 16.30 1.13 -11.28
N ASP A 35 17.61 0.90 -11.21
CA ASP A 35 18.38 0.38 -12.34
C ASP A 35 18.07 -1.10 -12.55
N PHE A 36 17.28 -1.43 -13.58
CA PHE A 36 16.86 -2.80 -13.88
C PHE A 36 18.00 -3.75 -14.21
N ALA A 37 19.15 -3.22 -14.68
CA ALA A 37 20.34 -4.05 -14.93
C ALA A 37 20.98 -4.57 -13.63
N ARG A 38 20.66 -3.96 -12.47
CA ARG A 38 21.27 -4.27 -11.16
C ARG A 38 20.24 -4.38 -10.03
N LEU A 39 19.02 -4.80 -10.31
CA LEU A 39 17.91 -4.81 -9.35
C LEU A 39 18.25 -5.46 -7.99
N GLY A 40 19.03 -6.54 -7.99
CA GLY A 40 19.44 -7.20 -6.75
C GLY A 40 20.35 -6.33 -5.88
N GLU A 41 21.20 -5.50 -6.48
CA GLU A 41 22.03 -4.52 -5.76
C GLU A 41 21.19 -3.34 -5.28
N GLU A 42 20.30 -2.84 -6.12
CA GLU A 42 19.38 -1.74 -5.79
C GLU A 42 18.51 -2.08 -4.58
N VAL A 43 17.93 -3.30 -4.54
CA VAL A 43 17.13 -3.79 -3.40
C VAL A 43 17.98 -3.83 -2.12
N LYS A 44 19.20 -4.37 -2.17
CA LYS A 44 20.10 -4.40 -1.01
C LYS A 44 20.45 -3.01 -0.52
N ASN A 45 20.77 -2.10 -1.45
CA ASN A 45 21.21 -0.75 -1.13
C ASN A 45 20.08 0.06 -0.49
N VAL A 46 18.86 -0.02 -1.02
CA VAL A 46 17.73 0.73 -0.48
C VAL A 46 17.27 0.18 0.88
N ILE A 47 17.36 -1.14 1.10
CA ILE A 47 17.10 -1.75 2.41
C ILE A 47 18.17 -1.32 3.43
N ALA A 48 19.45 -1.34 3.07
CA ALA A 48 20.53 -0.85 3.92
C ALA A 48 20.38 0.65 4.25
N ALA A 49 19.77 1.43 3.35
CA ALA A 49 19.41 2.83 3.54
C ALA A 49 18.23 3.04 4.51
N GLY A 50 17.49 1.99 4.86
CA GLY A 50 16.42 2.04 5.86
C GLY A 50 15.00 1.87 5.32
N ALA A 51 14.83 1.30 4.11
CA ALA A 51 13.52 0.91 3.60
C ALA A 51 12.85 -0.14 4.51
N ASP A 52 11.52 -0.04 4.68
CA ASP A 52 10.74 -0.98 5.48
C ASP A 52 10.19 -2.12 4.63
N TRP A 53 9.77 -1.83 3.38
CA TRP A 53 9.25 -2.76 2.39
C TRP A 53 9.93 -2.55 1.05
N ILE A 54 9.73 -3.46 0.11
CA ILE A 54 10.07 -3.28 -1.30
C ILE A 54 8.77 -3.32 -2.09
N HIS A 55 8.44 -2.22 -2.75
CA HIS A 55 7.25 -2.10 -3.57
C HIS A 55 7.53 -2.51 -5.02
N PHE A 56 6.64 -3.35 -5.56
CA PHE A 56 6.83 -4.05 -6.82
C PHE A 56 5.65 -3.77 -7.77
N ASP A 57 5.80 -2.80 -8.66
CA ASP A 57 4.78 -2.38 -9.62
C ASP A 57 4.73 -3.31 -10.84
N VAL A 58 3.68 -4.14 -10.92
CA VAL A 58 3.48 -5.11 -12.00
C VAL A 58 2.47 -4.60 -13.00
N MET A 59 2.88 -4.54 -14.27
CA MET A 59 2.07 -4.05 -15.39
C MET A 59 2.12 -5.04 -16.55
N ASP A 60 1.00 -5.24 -17.23
CA ASP A 60 0.80 -6.25 -18.26
C ASP A 60 0.55 -5.67 -19.67
N ASN A 61 0.64 -4.36 -19.84
CA ASN A 61 0.26 -3.64 -21.07
C ASN A 61 -1.20 -3.86 -21.49
N HIS A 62 -2.06 -4.23 -20.51
CA HIS A 62 -3.49 -4.42 -20.71
C HIS A 62 -4.31 -3.52 -19.78
N TYR A 63 -4.09 -3.62 -18.46
CA TYR A 63 -4.73 -2.73 -17.48
C TYR A 63 -4.19 -1.30 -17.57
N VAL A 64 -2.88 -1.15 -17.78
CA VAL A 64 -2.19 0.14 -18.02
C VAL A 64 -1.31 0.05 -19.27
N PRO A 65 -1.05 1.17 -19.99
CA PRO A 65 -0.29 1.17 -21.23
C PRO A 65 1.22 1.07 -20.99
N ASN A 66 1.66 0.13 -20.17
CA ASN A 66 3.06 -0.15 -19.86
C ASN A 66 3.23 -1.63 -19.48
N LEU A 67 4.44 -2.15 -19.65
CA LEU A 67 4.83 -3.51 -19.31
C LEU A 67 6.06 -3.47 -18.41
N THR A 68 6.05 -4.19 -17.29
CA THR A 68 7.19 -4.22 -16.37
C THR A 68 7.75 -5.63 -16.21
N PHE A 69 7.62 -6.24 -15.05
CA PHE A 69 8.28 -7.51 -14.74
C PHE A 69 7.28 -8.54 -14.19
N GLY A 70 7.63 -9.81 -14.38
CA GLY A 70 6.82 -10.94 -13.95
C GLY A 70 7.36 -11.62 -12.67
N PRO A 71 6.69 -12.72 -12.26
CA PRO A 71 7.03 -13.47 -11.04
C PRO A 71 8.49 -13.93 -10.96
N MET A 72 9.13 -14.20 -12.09
CA MET A 72 10.56 -14.61 -12.13
C MET A 72 11.48 -13.56 -11.52
N ILE A 73 11.20 -12.28 -11.73
CA ILE A 73 11.98 -11.19 -11.14
C ILE A 73 11.72 -11.11 -9.63
N CYS A 74 10.47 -11.26 -9.18
CA CYS A 74 10.14 -11.34 -7.76
C CYS A 74 10.92 -12.47 -7.08
N GLN A 75 10.90 -13.65 -7.67
CA GLN A 75 11.66 -14.83 -7.17
C GLN A 75 13.17 -14.55 -7.08
N ALA A 76 13.74 -13.91 -8.11
CA ALA A 76 15.16 -13.56 -8.13
C ALA A 76 15.51 -12.51 -7.06
N LEU A 77 14.61 -11.59 -6.74
CA LEU A 77 14.83 -10.54 -5.74
C LEU A 77 14.58 -10.99 -4.30
N LYS A 78 13.73 -12.00 -4.06
CA LYS A 78 13.40 -12.48 -2.70
C LYS A 78 14.63 -12.76 -1.82
N PRO A 79 15.71 -13.42 -2.27
CA PRO A 79 16.92 -13.63 -1.48
C PRO A 79 17.63 -12.33 -1.07
N HIS A 80 17.42 -11.24 -1.80
CA HIS A 80 18.00 -9.92 -1.54
C HIS A 80 17.13 -9.05 -0.61
N ALA A 81 15.84 -9.39 -0.46
CA ALA A 81 14.88 -8.66 0.39
C ALA A 81 15.09 -9.01 1.87
N LYS A 82 16.24 -8.59 2.41
CA LYS A 82 16.60 -8.80 3.82
C LYS A 82 17.56 -7.71 4.30
N LYS A 83 17.44 -7.35 5.57
CA LYS A 83 18.35 -6.42 6.24
C LYS A 83 19.74 -7.02 6.39
N PRO A 84 20.77 -6.19 6.69
CA PRO A 84 22.14 -6.70 6.94
C PRO A 84 22.24 -7.75 8.05
N ASP A 85 21.33 -7.69 9.03
CA ASP A 85 21.23 -8.67 10.12
C ASP A 85 20.49 -9.97 9.76
N GLY A 86 20.05 -10.09 8.50
CA GLY A 86 19.29 -11.24 7.98
C GLY A 86 17.78 -11.16 8.17
N THR A 87 17.26 -10.14 8.85
CA THR A 87 15.81 -9.96 9.02
C THR A 87 15.12 -9.80 7.66
N PRO A 88 14.08 -10.60 7.33
CA PRO A 88 13.35 -10.46 6.07
C PRO A 88 12.67 -9.07 5.95
N VAL A 89 12.70 -8.54 4.74
CA VAL A 89 11.97 -7.32 4.36
C VAL A 89 10.82 -7.75 3.45
N PRO A 90 9.57 -7.36 3.75
CA PRO A 90 8.41 -7.72 2.94
C PRO A 90 8.53 -7.22 1.50
N ILE A 91 8.11 -8.07 0.55
CA ILE A 91 7.86 -7.70 -0.84
C ILE A 91 6.36 -7.46 -0.97
N ASP A 92 6.00 -6.23 -1.27
CA ASP A 92 4.67 -5.74 -1.52
C ASP A 92 4.45 -5.62 -3.03
N VAL A 93 3.54 -6.41 -3.58
CA VAL A 93 3.27 -6.51 -5.02
C VAL A 93 1.97 -5.80 -5.35
N HIS A 94 2.05 -4.74 -6.13
CA HIS A 94 0.92 -4.01 -6.68
C HIS A 94 0.65 -4.47 -8.11
N LEU A 95 -0.52 -5.08 -8.34
CA LEU A 95 -0.92 -5.65 -9.62
C LEU A 95 -1.77 -4.67 -10.43
N MET A 96 -1.19 -4.05 -11.43
CA MET A 96 -1.84 -3.28 -12.50
C MET A 96 -2.01 -4.17 -13.73
N ILE A 97 -2.80 -5.24 -13.58
CA ILE A 97 -2.97 -6.30 -14.58
C ILE A 97 -4.41 -6.76 -14.68
N GLN A 98 -4.78 -7.34 -15.82
CA GLN A 98 -6.08 -7.96 -16.04
C GLN A 98 -5.94 -9.20 -16.96
N PRO A 99 -6.40 -10.42 -16.51
CA PRO A 99 -7.05 -10.74 -15.24
C PRO A 99 -6.06 -10.90 -14.08
N VAL A 100 -6.54 -10.72 -12.84
CA VAL A 100 -5.74 -10.72 -11.61
C VAL A 100 -5.33 -12.11 -11.15
N ASP A 101 -6.30 -13.05 -11.09
CA ASP A 101 -6.20 -14.28 -10.28
C ASP A 101 -4.99 -15.16 -10.62
N ALA A 102 -4.68 -15.33 -11.91
CA ALA A 102 -3.61 -16.23 -12.36
C ALA A 102 -2.22 -15.74 -11.93
N LEU A 103 -1.95 -14.43 -12.08
CA LEU A 103 -0.65 -13.87 -11.74
C LEU A 103 -0.50 -13.57 -10.24
N ALA A 104 -1.58 -13.23 -9.53
CA ALA A 104 -1.54 -13.07 -8.08
C ALA A 104 -0.97 -14.33 -7.41
N GLY A 105 -1.49 -15.50 -7.77
CA GLY A 105 -0.98 -16.77 -7.26
C GLY A 105 0.49 -17.03 -7.59
N ALA A 106 0.93 -16.69 -8.80
CA ALA A 106 2.31 -16.87 -9.25
C ALA A 106 3.30 -15.94 -8.52
N PHE A 107 2.90 -14.70 -8.22
CA PHE A 107 3.72 -13.78 -7.42
C PHE A 107 3.88 -14.25 -5.97
N ILE A 108 2.82 -14.81 -5.36
CA ILE A 108 2.89 -15.38 -4.02
C ILE A 108 3.86 -16.57 -4.00
N ASP A 109 3.77 -17.48 -4.98
CA ASP A 109 4.69 -18.61 -5.12
C ASP A 109 6.13 -18.14 -5.36
N ALA A 110 6.32 -16.96 -5.97
CA ALA A 110 7.62 -16.32 -6.18
C ALA A 110 8.15 -15.57 -4.93
N GLY A 111 7.36 -15.48 -3.86
CA GLY A 111 7.78 -14.91 -2.58
C GLY A 111 7.22 -13.54 -2.23
N ALA A 112 6.15 -13.09 -2.89
CA ALA A 112 5.40 -11.90 -2.45
C ALA A 112 4.78 -12.14 -1.06
N ASP A 113 4.96 -11.19 -0.15
CA ASP A 113 4.39 -11.24 1.20
C ASP A 113 3.01 -10.57 1.27
N LEU A 114 2.78 -9.62 0.37
CA LEU A 114 1.53 -8.89 0.20
C LEU A 114 1.25 -8.72 -1.30
N VAL A 115 -0.02 -8.84 -1.67
CA VAL A 115 -0.48 -8.61 -3.05
C VAL A 115 -1.69 -7.71 -3.02
N SER A 116 -1.60 -6.55 -3.66
CA SER A 116 -2.70 -5.63 -3.88
C SER A 116 -3.09 -5.59 -5.35
N PHE A 117 -4.38 -5.35 -5.62
CA PHE A 117 -4.91 -5.27 -6.98
C PHE A 117 -6.09 -4.30 -7.05
N HIS A 118 -6.38 -3.83 -8.25
CA HIS A 118 -7.50 -2.93 -8.52
C HIS A 118 -8.82 -3.71 -8.57
N PRO A 119 -9.87 -3.31 -7.82
CA PRO A 119 -11.17 -4.00 -7.85
C PRO A 119 -11.77 -4.10 -9.24
N ASP A 120 -11.59 -3.10 -10.09
CA ASP A 120 -12.09 -3.07 -11.46
C ASP A 120 -11.33 -4.01 -12.43
N ALA A 121 -10.19 -4.55 -12.01
CA ALA A 121 -9.45 -5.58 -12.75
C ALA A 121 -9.92 -7.02 -12.45
N SER A 122 -10.81 -7.21 -11.47
CA SER A 122 -11.35 -8.53 -11.11
C SER A 122 -12.87 -8.57 -11.22
N THR A 123 -13.40 -9.58 -11.90
CA THR A 123 -14.85 -9.83 -11.96
C THR A 123 -15.44 -10.25 -10.61
N HIS A 124 -14.62 -10.88 -9.74
CA HIS A 124 -15.04 -11.42 -8.45
C HIS A 124 -14.05 -11.02 -7.34
N VAL A 125 -14.05 -9.75 -6.97
CA VAL A 125 -13.07 -9.15 -6.03
C VAL A 125 -12.92 -9.94 -4.73
N HIS A 126 -14.02 -10.31 -4.09
CA HIS A 126 -14.01 -11.10 -2.85
C HIS A 126 -13.31 -12.45 -3.03
N ARG A 127 -13.59 -13.16 -4.13
CA ARG A 127 -12.92 -14.44 -4.45
C ARG A 127 -11.41 -14.23 -4.67
N SER A 128 -11.00 -13.17 -5.35
CA SER A 128 -9.58 -12.86 -5.56
C SER A 128 -8.86 -12.58 -4.24
N VAL A 129 -9.48 -11.81 -3.34
CA VAL A 129 -8.97 -11.58 -1.96
C VAL A 129 -8.80 -12.91 -1.22
N GLN A 130 -9.82 -13.76 -1.22
CA GLN A 130 -9.75 -15.07 -0.57
C GLN A 130 -8.67 -15.97 -1.17
N ALA A 131 -8.50 -15.97 -2.49
CA ALA A 131 -7.48 -16.77 -3.17
C ALA A 131 -6.05 -16.35 -2.78
N ILE A 132 -5.79 -15.03 -2.63
CA ILE A 132 -4.52 -14.49 -2.13
C ILE A 132 -4.27 -14.97 -0.70
N LYS A 133 -5.24 -14.79 0.19
CA LYS A 133 -5.12 -15.19 1.61
C LYS A 133 -4.98 -16.70 1.79
N ALA A 134 -5.66 -17.49 0.99
CA ALA A 134 -5.54 -18.96 1.02
C ALA A 134 -4.13 -19.46 0.67
N LYS A 135 -3.34 -18.67 -0.09
CA LYS A 135 -1.93 -18.95 -0.37
C LYS A 135 -0.98 -18.43 0.72
N GLY A 136 -1.48 -17.80 1.76
CA GLY A 136 -0.69 -17.31 2.90
C GLY A 136 -0.12 -15.90 2.76
N ALA A 137 -0.42 -15.16 1.70
CA ALA A 137 -0.05 -13.76 1.56
C ALA A 137 -1.12 -12.83 2.15
N LYS A 138 -0.73 -11.61 2.47
CA LYS A 138 -1.65 -10.52 2.80
C LYS A 138 -2.32 -10.02 1.53
N ALA A 139 -3.60 -9.63 1.62
CA ALA A 139 -4.39 -9.14 0.50
C ALA A 139 -4.69 -7.65 0.62
N GLY A 140 -4.50 -6.89 -0.46
CA GLY A 140 -4.80 -5.46 -0.53
C GLY A 140 -5.72 -5.12 -1.70
N LEU A 141 -6.43 -3.99 -1.55
CA LEU A 141 -7.20 -3.37 -2.63
C LEU A 141 -6.63 -2.01 -2.99
N THR A 142 -6.44 -1.78 -4.29
CA THR A 142 -5.87 -0.55 -4.83
C THR A 142 -6.94 0.29 -5.53
N PHE A 143 -6.95 1.59 -5.25
CA PHE A 143 -7.96 2.51 -5.79
C PHE A 143 -7.33 3.61 -6.64
N ASN A 144 -7.70 3.66 -7.91
CA ASN A 144 -7.36 4.73 -8.83
C ASN A 144 -7.86 6.10 -8.34
N PRO A 145 -7.27 7.23 -8.79
CA PRO A 145 -7.72 8.57 -8.38
C PRO A 145 -9.21 8.81 -8.56
N GLY A 146 -9.81 8.30 -9.64
CA GLY A 146 -11.24 8.42 -9.95
C GLY A 146 -12.13 7.31 -9.37
N ALA A 147 -11.58 6.23 -8.80
CA ALA A 147 -12.37 5.11 -8.31
C ALA A 147 -13.03 5.38 -6.95
N PRO A 148 -14.30 4.97 -6.73
CA PRO A 148 -14.95 5.05 -5.42
C PRO A 148 -14.39 3.99 -4.46
N LEU A 149 -14.62 4.19 -3.14
CA LEU A 149 -14.22 3.24 -2.09
C LEU A 149 -15.35 2.31 -1.65
N ASP A 150 -16.50 2.30 -2.31
CA ASP A 150 -17.72 1.62 -1.85
C ASP A 150 -17.57 0.10 -1.72
N VAL A 151 -16.67 -0.50 -2.50
CA VAL A 151 -16.35 -1.94 -2.38
C VAL A 151 -15.81 -2.30 -1.00
N LEU A 152 -15.23 -1.35 -0.27
CA LEU A 152 -14.74 -1.55 1.10
C LEU A 152 -15.88 -1.84 2.09
N ASP A 153 -17.10 -1.39 1.84
CA ASP A 153 -18.26 -1.66 2.70
C ASP A 153 -18.52 -3.18 2.84
N TRP A 154 -18.04 -3.97 1.88
CA TRP A 154 -18.23 -5.41 1.80
C TRP A 154 -16.95 -6.23 2.02
N LEU A 155 -15.78 -5.61 1.98
CA LEU A 155 -14.49 -6.31 1.96
C LEU A 155 -13.52 -5.86 3.05
N ILE A 156 -13.87 -4.85 3.83
CA ILE A 156 -12.98 -4.27 4.85
C ILE A 156 -12.52 -5.31 5.89
N ASP A 157 -13.36 -6.31 6.17
CA ASP A 157 -13.07 -7.38 7.13
C ASP A 157 -12.06 -8.42 6.61
N ASP A 158 -11.84 -8.49 5.31
CA ASP A 158 -11.06 -9.54 4.65
C ASP A 158 -9.71 -9.07 4.15
N ILE A 159 -9.45 -7.75 4.13
CA ILE A 159 -8.22 -7.17 3.59
C ILE A 159 -7.24 -6.73 4.66
N ASP A 160 -5.97 -6.66 4.30
CA ASP A 160 -4.86 -6.30 5.17
C ASP A 160 -4.24 -4.95 4.78
N LEU A 161 -4.59 -4.43 3.59
CA LEU A 161 -4.05 -3.18 3.04
C LEU A 161 -5.07 -2.49 2.12
N ILE A 162 -5.10 -1.17 2.20
CA ILE A 162 -5.73 -0.28 1.20
C ILE A 162 -4.62 0.57 0.59
N LEU A 163 -4.48 0.51 -0.74
CA LEU A 163 -3.55 1.35 -1.49
C LEU A 163 -4.33 2.43 -2.25
N ILE A 164 -4.04 3.69 -1.98
CA ILE A 164 -4.60 4.83 -2.70
C ILE A 164 -3.59 5.34 -3.72
N MET A 165 -3.97 5.29 -5.00
CA MET A 165 -3.19 5.91 -6.06
C MET A 165 -3.36 7.43 -6.02
N SER A 166 -2.26 8.14 -5.87
CA SER A 166 -2.19 9.59 -5.95
C SER A 166 -1.66 10.11 -7.29
N VAL A 167 -1.53 9.22 -8.25
CA VAL A 167 -1.28 9.46 -9.69
C VAL A 167 -2.11 8.48 -10.51
N ASN A 168 -2.25 8.70 -11.82
CA ASN A 168 -2.78 7.65 -12.69
C ASN A 168 -1.72 6.54 -12.84
N PRO A 169 -2.08 5.25 -12.60
CA PRO A 169 -1.12 4.15 -12.67
C PRO A 169 -0.55 3.97 -14.08
N GLY A 170 0.66 3.39 -14.17
CA GLY A 170 1.31 3.05 -15.43
C GLY A 170 2.73 3.60 -15.60
N PHE A 171 3.06 4.74 -15.01
CA PHE A 171 4.39 5.37 -15.15
C PHE A 171 4.83 6.03 -13.83
N GLY A 172 6.13 5.91 -13.54
CA GLY A 172 6.74 6.61 -12.41
C GLY A 172 6.98 8.10 -12.68
N GLY A 173 7.38 8.86 -11.63
CA GLY A 173 7.82 10.25 -11.75
C GLY A 173 6.71 11.30 -11.93
N GLN A 174 5.45 10.93 -11.77
CA GLN A 174 4.30 11.83 -11.89
C GLN A 174 4.13 12.74 -10.66
N SER A 175 3.40 13.84 -10.84
CA SER A 175 3.05 14.77 -9.75
C SER A 175 1.87 14.23 -8.94
N PHE A 176 1.92 14.41 -7.63
CA PHE A 176 0.86 14.06 -6.69
C PHE A 176 -0.48 14.76 -7.03
N ILE A 177 -1.58 14.03 -7.05
CA ILE A 177 -2.93 14.55 -7.29
C ILE A 177 -3.56 14.91 -5.94
N ASP A 178 -3.74 16.21 -5.67
CA ASP A 178 -4.21 16.72 -4.37
C ASP A 178 -5.57 16.19 -3.92
N SER A 179 -6.46 15.83 -4.84
CA SER A 179 -7.75 15.24 -4.49
C SER A 179 -7.64 13.86 -3.82
N ALA A 180 -6.48 13.18 -3.94
CA ALA A 180 -6.21 11.93 -3.25
C ALA A 180 -6.22 12.08 -1.72
N LEU A 181 -5.88 13.26 -1.18
CA LEU A 181 -5.91 13.51 0.27
C LEU A 181 -7.29 13.21 0.87
N ARG A 182 -8.35 13.69 0.25
CA ARG A 182 -9.73 13.43 0.70
C ARG A 182 -10.09 11.95 0.67
N LYS A 183 -9.55 11.21 -0.31
CA LYS A 183 -9.75 9.77 -0.43
C LYS A 183 -8.96 9.01 0.67
N ILE A 184 -7.75 9.46 1.00
CA ILE A 184 -6.95 8.93 2.10
C ILE A 184 -7.68 9.13 3.43
N GLU A 185 -8.22 10.33 3.70
CA GLU A 185 -9.03 10.63 4.89
C GLU A 185 -10.27 9.73 4.99
N ASP A 186 -10.96 9.50 3.86
CA ASP A 186 -12.12 8.60 3.84
C ASP A 186 -11.74 7.16 4.10
N ALA A 187 -10.66 6.66 3.47
CA ALA A 187 -10.15 5.33 3.69
C ALA A 187 -9.73 5.14 5.17
N ARG A 188 -9.04 6.11 5.78
CA ARG A 188 -8.65 6.06 7.19
C ARG A 188 -9.86 5.97 8.12
N ARG A 189 -10.89 6.78 7.89
CA ARG A 189 -12.14 6.72 8.68
C ARG A 189 -12.80 5.35 8.60
N ARG A 190 -12.81 4.72 7.42
CA ARG A 190 -13.37 3.36 7.22
C ARG A 190 -12.54 2.31 7.97
N ILE A 191 -11.21 2.40 7.93
CA ILE A 191 -10.32 1.51 8.69
C ILE A 191 -10.59 1.65 10.21
N GLU A 192 -10.63 2.86 10.72
CA GLU A 192 -10.89 3.13 12.15
C GLU A 192 -12.27 2.61 12.58
N ALA A 193 -13.30 2.83 11.76
CA ALA A 193 -14.65 2.34 12.01
C ALA A 193 -14.73 0.80 12.03
N SER A 194 -13.89 0.10 11.25
CA SER A 194 -13.84 -1.36 11.22
C SER A 194 -13.16 -1.97 12.44
N GLY A 195 -12.30 -1.21 13.13
CA GLY A 195 -11.47 -1.71 14.24
C GLY A 195 -10.39 -2.72 13.81
N LYS A 196 -10.11 -2.85 12.51
CA LYS A 196 -9.12 -3.79 11.97
C LYS A 196 -7.74 -3.15 11.83
N ASP A 197 -6.70 -3.97 11.90
CA ASP A 197 -5.32 -3.55 11.62
C ASP A 197 -5.06 -3.64 10.10
N ILE A 198 -5.49 -2.59 9.39
CA ILE A 198 -5.34 -2.47 7.93
C ILE A 198 -4.37 -1.32 7.65
N ARG A 199 -3.34 -1.58 6.85
CA ARG A 199 -2.41 -0.56 6.39
C ARG A 199 -3.07 0.35 5.35
N LEU A 200 -2.80 1.65 5.47
CA LEU A 200 -3.20 2.64 4.47
C LEU A 200 -1.98 3.15 3.73
N GLU A 201 -1.79 2.62 2.55
CA GLU A 201 -0.67 2.91 1.68
C GLU A 201 -1.05 3.94 0.62
N VAL A 202 -0.08 4.75 0.22
CA VAL A 202 -0.24 5.75 -0.84
C VAL A 202 0.91 5.63 -1.84
N ASP A 203 0.56 5.53 -3.13
CA ASP A 203 1.52 5.49 -4.22
C ASP A 203 1.26 6.60 -5.24
N GLY A 204 2.35 7.30 -5.58
CA GLY A 204 2.39 8.32 -6.63
C GLY A 204 2.83 9.70 -6.15
N GLY A 205 3.98 10.13 -6.63
CA GLY A 205 4.51 11.48 -6.40
C GLY A 205 4.89 11.80 -4.95
N ILE A 206 5.13 10.78 -4.11
CA ILE A 206 5.55 10.95 -2.72
C ILE A 206 7.00 11.40 -2.63
N LYS A 207 7.25 12.44 -1.84
CA LYS A 207 8.57 13.04 -1.60
C LYS A 207 8.65 13.54 -0.15
N ALA A 208 9.86 13.92 0.29
CA ALA A 208 10.07 14.47 1.64
C ALA A 208 9.26 15.76 1.92
N ASP A 209 8.97 16.55 0.89
CA ASP A 209 8.25 17.83 1.01
C ASP A 209 6.72 17.67 1.13
N ASN A 210 6.16 16.52 0.76
CA ASN A 210 4.71 16.28 0.84
C ASN A 210 4.29 15.10 1.72
N ILE A 211 5.22 14.22 2.13
CA ILE A 211 4.93 13.00 2.87
C ILE A 211 4.20 13.28 4.21
N ARG A 212 4.53 14.37 4.90
CA ARG A 212 3.88 14.78 6.15
C ARG A 212 2.39 15.06 5.92
N ARG A 213 2.05 15.82 4.87
CA ARG A 213 0.66 16.13 4.51
C ARG A 213 -0.15 14.86 4.20
N VAL A 214 0.50 13.87 3.59
CA VAL A 214 -0.13 12.57 3.27
C VAL A 214 -0.32 11.73 4.54
N ALA A 215 0.64 11.77 5.46
CA ALA A 215 0.51 11.13 6.78
C ALA A 215 -0.59 11.78 7.63
N ASP A 216 -0.68 13.12 7.63
CA ASP A 216 -1.72 13.86 8.34
C ASP A 216 -3.13 13.55 7.81
N ALA A 217 -3.27 13.21 6.53
CA ALA A 217 -4.51 12.69 5.93
C ALA A 217 -4.85 11.25 6.36
N GLY A 218 -3.94 10.55 7.03
CA GLY A 218 -4.16 9.24 7.62
C GLY A 218 -3.36 8.09 7.03
N ALA A 219 -2.50 8.33 6.03
CA ALA A 219 -1.63 7.28 5.49
C ALA A 219 -0.54 6.87 6.49
N ASP A 220 -0.17 5.60 6.47
CA ASP A 220 0.89 5.05 7.32
C ASP A 220 2.00 4.35 6.53
N THR A 221 1.80 4.13 5.24
CA THR A 221 2.75 3.46 4.34
C THR A 221 2.89 4.29 3.06
N PHE A 222 4.12 4.55 2.64
CA PHE A 222 4.44 5.51 1.58
C PHE A 222 5.31 4.88 0.51
N VAL A 223 4.77 4.77 -0.71
CA VAL A 223 5.52 4.31 -1.87
C VAL A 223 6.28 5.48 -2.49
N ALA A 224 7.59 5.34 -2.62
CA ALA A 224 8.45 6.35 -3.22
C ALA A 224 9.43 5.70 -4.22
N GLY A 225 9.27 6.00 -5.49
CA GLY A 225 10.14 5.50 -6.56
C GLY A 225 11.23 6.50 -6.92
N SER A 226 10.96 7.36 -7.89
CA SER A 226 11.93 8.33 -8.45
C SER A 226 12.50 9.31 -7.42
N ALA A 227 11.78 9.59 -6.34
CA ALA A 227 12.27 10.43 -5.25
C ALA A 227 13.48 9.81 -4.55
N ILE A 228 13.56 8.48 -4.46
CA ILE A 228 14.67 7.74 -3.84
C ILE A 228 15.69 7.32 -4.93
N PHE A 229 15.26 6.49 -5.90
CA PHE A 229 16.18 5.92 -6.89
C PHE A 229 16.77 6.95 -7.87
N GLY A 230 16.14 8.11 -8.02
CA GLY A 230 16.68 9.24 -8.80
C GLY A 230 17.79 10.04 -8.10
N LYS A 231 18.25 9.61 -6.91
CA LYS A 231 19.29 10.29 -6.13
C LYS A 231 20.49 9.37 -5.88
N PRO A 232 21.71 9.92 -5.77
CA PRO A 232 22.92 9.11 -5.54
C PRO A 232 23.00 8.56 -4.11
N ASP A 233 22.33 9.18 -3.13
CA ASP A 233 22.34 8.79 -1.71
C ASP A 233 20.92 8.48 -1.24
N TYR A 234 20.54 7.20 -1.28
CA TYR A 234 19.22 6.70 -0.86
C TYR A 234 18.98 6.94 0.64
N LYS A 235 20.05 6.80 1.45
CA LYS A 235 19.93 6.99 2.89
C LYS A 235 19.57 8.42 3.25
N ALA A 236 20.23 9.40 2.65
CA ALA A 236 19.92 10.80 2.90
C ALA A 236 18.45 11.13 2.57
N VAL A 237 17.90 10.56 1.49
CA VAL A 237 16.49 10.77 1.11
C VAL A 237 15.55 10.11 2.10
N ILE A 238 15.79 8.85 2.47
CA ILE A 238 14.95 8.12 3.42
C ILE A 238 14.99 8.80 4.81
N ASP A 239 16.16 9.26 5.26
CA ASP A 239 16.29 10.01 6.52
C ASP A 239 15.50 11.32 6.48
N GLN A 240 15.51 12.06 5.36
CA GLN A 240 14.69 13.26 5.17
C GLN A 240 13.18 12.95 5.23
N MET A 241 12.74 11.85 4.58
CA MET A 241 11.35 11.41 4.66
C MET A 241 10.94 11.06 6.10
N ARG A 242 11.79 10.34 6.83
CA ARG A 242 11.54 10.00 8.24
C ARG A 242 11.51 11.24 9.14
N ALA A 243 12.41 12.18 8.93
CA ALA A 243 12.42 13.44 9.66
C ALA A 243 11.14 14.26 9.41
N ALA A 244 10.61 14.23 8.20
CA ALA A 244 9.33 14.88 7.88
C ALA A 244 8.12 14.16 8.52
N LEU A 245 8.22 12.88 8.85
CA LEU A 245 7.18 12.09 9.50
C LEU A 245 7.23 12.14 11.04
N ALA A 246 8.33 12.59 11.61
CA ALA A 246 8.48 12.78 13.06
C ALA A 246 7.70 14.01 13.52
#